data_d4bb33513e591a773225d0b28ab7a0a1
#
_entry.id   d4bb33513e591a773225d0b28ab7a0a1
#
_cell.length_a   1.000
_cell.length_b   1.000
_cell.length_c   1.000
_cell.angle_alpha   90.00
_cell.angle_beta   90.00
_cell.angle_gamma   90.00
#
_symmetry.space_group_name_H-M   'P 1'
#
loop_
_entity.id
_entity.type
_entity.pdbx_description
1 polymer ?
#
loop_
_entity_poly.entity_id
_entity_poly.type
_entity_poly.pdbx_seq_one_letter_code
_entity_poly.pdbx_strand_id
1 'polypeptide(L)'
;ELKNEVEKRGFKVIGAAAFPTEHSIARKIGMSRPNKEDLKVIADFGVQLNRRVKKSENFDNISIEVPGNDPYKKYSTTSLTPKVDTTLCTECKACAKACPAGAISMTDPKKTDKKLCISCMRCVRSCKQRARYVSTFKMNQLEKKLTKICKTDKAADIFM
;
A
#
# COMPACT_ATOMS: atom_id res chain seq x y z
N GLU A 1 5.19 14.77 1.46
CA GLU A 1 6.25 14.10 0.67
C GLU A 1 5.79 13.87 -0.77
N LEU A 2 4.81 12.99 -1.03
CA LEU A 2 4.37 12.67 -2.40
C LEU A 2 3.99 13.91 -3.21
N LYS A 3 3.21 14.84 -2.65
CA LYS A 3 2.87 16.12 -3.30
C LYS A 3 4.13 16.87 -3.74
N ASN A 4 5.08 17.08 -2.82
CA ASN A 4 6.29 17.84 -3.11
C ASN A 4 7.16 17.17 -4.18
N GLU A 5 7.28 15.83 -4.17
CA GLU A 5 8.06 15.11 -5.18
C GLU A 5 7.41 15.17 -6.58
N VAL A 6 6.08 15.14 -6.64
CA VAL A 6 5.35 15.28 -7.91
C VAL A 6 5.48 16.70 -8.45
N GLU A 7 5.34 17.72 -7.59
CA GLU A 7 5.46 19.13 -7.98
C GLU A 7 6.89 19.52 -8.41
N LYS A 8 7.92 18.99 -7.74
CA LYS A 8 9.32 19.15 -8.19
C LYS A 8 9.58 18.62 -9.61
N ARG A 9 8.75 17.69 -10.09
CA ARG A 9 8.84 17.14 -11.46
C ARG A 9 7.97 17.88 -12.47
N GLY A 10 7.46 19.06 -12.12
CA GLY A 10 6.69 19.92 -13.01
C GLY A 10 5.20 19.61 -13.10
N PHE A 11 4.67 18.73 -12.23
CA PHE A 11 3.23 18.52 -12.16
C PHE A 11 2.58 19.49 -11.17
N LYS A 12 1.33 19.83 -11.40
CA LYS A 12 0.52 20.61 -10.46
C LYS A 12 -0.45 19.66 -9.73
N VAL A 13 -0.39 19.65 -8.41
CA VAL A 13 -1.32 18.83 -7.60
C VAL A 13 -2.58 19.65 -7.33
N ILE A 14 -3.70 19.22 -7.91
CA ILE A 14 -4.99 19.91 -7.84
C ILE A 14 -5.99 19.28 -6.86
N GLY A 15 -5.64 18.16 -6.27
CA GLY A 15 -6.39 17.45 -5.24
C GLY A 15 -5.62 16.25 -4.73
N ALA A 16 -5.85 15.89 -3.50
CA ALA A 16 -5.29 14.68 -2.88
C ALA A 16 -6.32 14.02 -1.99
N ALA A 17 -6.22 12.71 -1.82
CA ALA A 17 -7.05 11.99 -0.88
C ALA A 17 -6.32 10.79 -0.30
N ALA A 18 -6.68 10.41 0.93
CA ALA A 18 -6.25 9.18 1.58
C ALA A 18 -7.48 8.35 1.93
N PHE A 19 -7.64 7.22 1.26
CA PHE A 19 -8.76 6.29 1.49
C PHE A 19 -8.29 5.12 2.34
N PRO A 20 -9.01 4.77 3.42
CA PRO A 20 -8.70 3.60 4.21
C PRO A 20 -8.96 2.31 3.42
N THR A 21 -8.04 1.37 3.53
CA THR A 21 -8.13 0.05 2.88
C THR A 21 -7.74 -1.05 3.86
N GLU A 22 -8.10 -2.29 3.54
CA GLU A 22 -7.66 -3.45 4.31
C GLU A 22 -6.14 -3.54 4.36
N HIS A 23 -5.60 -3.68 5.57
CA HIS A 23 -4.15 -3.78 5.75
C HIS A 23 -3.62 -5.11 5.18
N SER A 24 -2.57 -5.07 4.37
CA SER A 24 -2.06 -6.22 3.61
C SER A 24 -1.60 -7.40 4.48
N ILE A 25 -1.21 -7.16 5.72
CA ILE A 25 -0.69 -8.16 6.66
C ILE A 25 -1.68 -8.40 7.81
N ALA A 26 -2.02 -7.34 8.56
CA ALA A 26 -2.95 -7.37 9.69
C ALA A 26 -4.39 -7.15 9.21
N ARG A 27 -4.96 -8.14 8.54
CA ARG A 27 -6.20 -8.04 7.77
C ARG A 27 -7.45 -7.64 8.59
N LYS A 28 -7.43 -7.80 9.90
CA LYS A 28 -8.49 -7.29 10.78
C LYS A 28 -8.56 -5.75 10.79
N ILE A 29 -7.47 -5.08 10.39
CA ILE A 29 -7.42 -3.63 10.30
C ILE A 29 -7.96 -3.21 8.95
N GLY A 30 -9.03 -2.43 8.95
CA GLY A 30 -9.75 -2.00 7.75
C GLY A 30 -10.34 -3.18 6.97
N MET A 31 -10.72 -4.26 7.65
CA MET A 31 -11.31 -5.44 7.02
C MET A 31 -12.52 -5.07 6.16
N SER A 32 -12.58 -5.64 4.96
CA SER A 32 -13.61 -5.38 3.94
C SER A 32 -13.62 -3.93 3.39
N ARG A 33 -12.56 -3.15 3.62
CA ARG A 33 -12.43 -1.82 3.02
C ARG A 33 -11.54 -1.86 1.76
N PRO A 34 -11.86 -1.06 0.70
CA PRO A 34 -13.00 -0.12 0.65
C PRO A 34 -14.35 -0.82 0.56
N ASN A 35 -15.32 -0.38 1.36
CA ASN A 35 -16.70 -0.82 1.33
C ASN A 35 -17.55 0.02 0.34
N LYS A 36 -18.88 -0.15 0.29
CA LYS A 36 -19.75 0.58 -0.63
C LYS A 36 -19.76 2.09 -0.37
N GLU A 37 -19.71 2.48 0.89
CA GLU A 37 -19.65 3.87 1.32
C GLU A 37 -18.33 4.51 0.92
N ASP A 38 -17.22 3.81 1.11
CA ASP A 38 -15.90 4.25 0.65
C ASP A 38 -15.86 4.44 -0.87
N LEU A 39 -16.41 3.48 -1.61
CA LEU A 39 -16.47 3.57 -3.09
C LEU A 39 -17.29 4.77 -3.56
N LYS A 40 -18.37 5.11 -2.85
CA LYS A 40 -19.13 6.34 -3.13
C LYS A 40 -18.29 7.59 -2.91
N VAL A 41 -17.59 7.68 -1.78
CA VAL A 41 -16.71 8.82 -1.49
C VAL A 41 -15.58 8.94 -2.52
N ILE A 42 -15.00 7.81 -2.97
CA ILE A 42 -14.00 7.78 -4.04
C ILE A 42 -14.57 8.33 -5.36
N ALA A 43 -15.78 7.90 -5.72
CA ALA A 43 -16.45 8.35 -6.94
C ALA A 43 -16.78 9.85 -6.87
N ASP A 44 -17.30 10.33 -5.74
CA ASP A 44 -17.63 11.74 -5.51
C ASP A 44 -16.36 12.61 -5.59
N PHE A 45 -15.24 12.16 -5.03
CA PHE A 45 -13.96 12.83 -5.17
C PHE A 45 -13.53 12.95 -6.65
N GLY A 46 -13.69 11.88 -7.42
CA GLY A 46 -13.41 11.90 -8.87
C GLY A 46 -14.28 12.91 -9.62
N VAL A 47 -15.57 13.01 -9.27
CA VAL A 47 -16.48 14.01 -9.85
C VAL A 47 -16.04 15.43 -9.50
N GLN A 48 -15.65 15.68 -8.26
CA GLN A 48 -15.16 16.99 -7.81
C GLN A 48 -13.88 17.39 -8.55
N LEU A 49 -12.92 16.48 -8.70
CA LEU A 49 -11.71 16.71 -9.48
C LEU A 49 -12.02 17.06 -10.95
N ASN A 50 -12.91 16.30 -11.59
CA ASN A 50 -13.30 16.56 -12.97
C ASN A 50 -13.98 17.94 -13.12
N ARG A 51 -14.83 18.34 -12.18
CA ARG A 51 -15.41 19.70 -12.16
C ARG A 51 -14.33 20.76 -12.01
N ARG A 52 -13.34 20.54 -11.14
CA ARG A 52 -12.23 21.47 -10.93
C ARG A 52 -11.41 21.64 -12.20
N VAL A 53 -11.08 20.54 -12.89
CA VAL A 53 -10.37 20.57 -14.17
C VAL A 53 -11.14 21.35 -15.22
N LYS A 54 -12.45 21.11 -15.36
CA LYS A 54 -13.29 21.80 -16.36
C LYS A 54 -13.50 23.28 -16.09
N LYS A 55 -13.43 23.72 -14.84
CA LYS A 55 -13.65 25.12 -14.44
C LYS A 55 -12.37 25.96 -14.42
N SER A 56 -11.20 25.33 -14.39
CA SER A 56 -9.93 26.04 -14.24
C SER A 56 -9.30 26.28 -15.61
N GLU A 57 -9.16 27.54 -16.00
CA GLU A 57 -8.38 27.94 -17.17
C GLU A 57 -6.88 27.93 -16.87
N ASN A 58 -6.50 28.20 -15.64
CA ASN A 58 -5.12 28.14 -15.15
C ASN A 58 -5.05 27.41 -13.81
N PHE A 59 -4.21 26.37 -13.77
CA PHE A 59 -4.01 25.55 -12.57
C PHE A 59 -2.94 26.11 -11.61
N ASP A 60 -2.16 27.10 -12.02
CA ASP A 60 -1.08 27.67 -11.19
C ASP A 60 -1.62 28.33 -9.91
N ASN A 61 -2.83 28.87 -9.99
CA ASN A 61 -3.50 29.50 -8.85
C ASN A 61 -4.11 28.50 -7.86
N ILE A 62 -4.11 27.21 -8.18
CA ILE A 62 -4.64 26.19 -7.27
C ILE A 62 -3.56 25.80 -6.26
N SER A 63 -3.85 26.00 -4.98
CA SER A 63 -3.01 25.49 -3.90
C SER A 63 -3.86 24.59 -3.00
N ILE A 64 -3.33 23.42 -2.67
CA ILE A 64 -3.93 22.52 -1.70
C ILE A 64 -2.95 22.26 -0.55
N GLU A 65 -3.47 22.27 0.66
CA GLU A 65 -2.70 21.88 1.83
C GLU A 65 -2.91 20.39 2.11
N VAL A 66 -1.81 19.66 2.25
CA VAL A 66 -1.81 18.25 2.59
C VAL A 66 -0.96 18.06 3.84
N PRO A 67 -1.48 17.43 4.90
CA PRO A 67 -0.74 17.25 6.13
C PRO A 67 0.53 16.42 5.91
N GLY A 68 1.55 16.74 6.66
CA GLY A 68 2.82 16.03 6.62
C GLY A 68 3.85 16.69 7.53
N ASN A 69 4.99 16.04 7.70
CA ASN A 69 6.10 16.54 8.49
C ASN A 69 7.31 16.78 7.60
N ASP A 70 8.06 17.84 7.88
CA ASP A 70 9.37 18.10 7.31
C ASP A 70 10.36 18.31 8.49
N PRO A 71 11.46 17.55 8.58
CA PRO A 71 11.92 16.54 7.62
C PRO A 71 11.06 15.27 7.61
N TYR A 72 11.02 14.60 6.46
CA TYR A 72 10.27 13.35 6.29
C TYR A 72 10.81 12.23 7.16
N LYS A 73 9.92 11.37 7.60
CA LYS A 73 10.31 10.19 8.36
C LYS A 73 11.28 9.32 7.55
N LYS A 74 12.43 8.96 8.14
CA LYS A 74 13.37 8.05 7.51
C LYS A 74 12.69 6.71 7.22
N TYR A 75 12.83 6.23 5.99
CA TYR A 75 12.35 4.93 5.60
C TYR A 75 13.09 3.84 6.37
N SER A 76 12.34 2.92 6.95
CA SER A 76 12.89 1.72 7.58
C SER A 76 12.20 0.49 7.02
N THR A 77 12.97 -0.49 6.56
CA THR A 77 12.44 -1.77 6.14
C THR A 77 12.03 -2.59 7.35
N THR A 78 10.75 -2.93 7.48
CA THR A 78 10.31 -3.95 8.44
C THR A 78 10.49 -5.32 7.79
N SER A 79 11.38 -6.13 8.34
CA SER A 79 11.69 -7.44 7.75
C SER A 79 10.64 -8.52 8.07
N LEU A 80 9.45 -8.37 7.55
CA LEU A 80 8.45 -9.43 7.49
C LEU A 80 8.55 -10.18 6.16
N THR A 81 9.76 -10.51 5.75
CA THR A 81 10.00 -11.28 4.53
C THR A 81 9.33 -12.65 4.66
N PRO A 82 8.43 -13.01 3.72
CA PRO A 82 7.80 -14.33 3.71
C PRO A 82 8.83 -15.46 3.57
N LYS A 83 8.63 -16.51 4.33
CA LYS A 83 9.38 -17.76 4.24
C LYS A 83 8.76 -18.67 3.17
N VAL A 84 9.48 -19.73 2.83
CA VAL A 84 9.02 -20.79 1.93
C VAL A 84 9.05 -22.12 2.67
N ASP A 85 7.94 -22.84 2.61
CA ASP A 85 7.90 -24.26 2.90
C ASP A 85 8.37 -25.01 1.63
N THR A 86 9.55 -25.61 1.72
CA THR A 86 10.17 -26.29 0.58
C THR A 86 9.46 -27.59 0.21
N THR A 87 8.71 -28.18 1.13
CA THR A 87 7.95 -29.42 0.88
C THR A 87 6.70 -29.15 0.04
N LEU A 88 6.10 -27.97 0.17
CA LEU A 88 4.93 -27.55 -0.59
C LEU A 88 5.28 -26.80 -1.88
N CYS A 89 6.53 -26.37 -2.03
CA CYS A 89 6.94 -25.52 -3.15
C CYS A 89 7.18 -26.34 -4.42
N THR A 90 6.35 -26.14 -5.43
CA THR A 90 6.48 -26.76 -6.77
C THR A 90 7.37 -25.96 -7.73
N GLU A 91 8.04 -24.94 -7.28
CA GLU A 91 8.92 -24.06 -8.07
C GLU A 91 8.27 -23.39 -9.31
N CYS A 92 6.95 -23.24 -9.30
CA CYS A 92 6.17 -22.69 -10.41
C CYS A 92 6.47 -21.21 -10.74
N LYS A 93 7.30 -20.53 -9.97
CA LYS A 93 7.74 -19.12 -10.17
C LYS A 93 6.63 -18.06 -10.12
N ALA A 94 5.39 -18.43 -9.82
CA ALA A 94 4.28 -17.46 -9.74
C ALA A 94 4.57 -16.32 -8.73
N CYS A 95 5.19 -16.64 -7.60
CA CYS A 95 5.59 -15.66 -6.59
C CYS A 95 6.70 -14.71 -7.08
N ALA A 96 7.64 -15.19 -7.88
CA ALA A 96 8.71 -14.37 -8.45
C ALA A 96 8.16 -13.40 -9.50
N LYS A 97 7.32 -13.90 -10.42
CA LYS A 97 6.61 -13.08 -11.42
C LYS A 97 5.71 -12.02 -10.79
N ALA A 98 5.10 -12.34 -9.64
CA ALA A 98 4.19 -11.42 -8.95
C ALA A 98 4.92 -10.39 -8.08
N CYS A 99 6.23 -10.52 -7.84
CA CYS A 99 6.98 -9.65 -6.92
C CYS A 99 7.23 -8.27 -7.54
N PRO A 100 6.62 -7.18 -7.03
CA PRO A 100 6.81 -5.86 -7.62
C PRO A 100 8.22 -5.28 -7.40
N ALA A 101 8.92 -5.79 -6.37
CA ALA A 101 10.27 -5.34 -6.02
C ALA A 101 11.38 -6.26 -6.58
N GLY A 102 11.05 -7.28 -7.39
CA GLY A 102 12.03 -8.22 -7.89
C GLY A 102 12.80 -9.00 -6.81
N ALA A 103 12.28 -9.03 -5.58
CA ALA A 103 12.97 -9.60 -4.43
C ALA A 103 13.05 -11.14 -4.44
N ILE A 104 12.38 -11.82 -5.37
CA ILE A 104 12.35 -13.27 -5.45
C ILE A 104 13.04 -13.73 -6.72
N SER A 105 14.01 -14.61 -6.59
CA SER A 105 14.77 -15.11 -7.73
C SER A 105 13.88 -15.85 -8.73
N MET A 106 14.08 -15.56 -10.01
CA MET A 106 13.42 -16.29 -11.11
C MET A 106 14.09 -17.64 -11.40
N THR A 107 15.34 -17.82 -11.04
CA THR A 107 16.07 -19.10 -11.20
C THR A 107 15.77 -20.04 -10.04
N ASP A 108 15.71 -19.49 -8.81
CA ASP A 108 15.39 -20.26 -7.60
C ASP A 108 14.31 -19.51 -6.78
N PRO A 109 13.03 -19.82 -7.00
CA PRO A 109 11.94 -19.10 -6.36
C PRO A 109 11.84 -19.33 -4.84
N LYS A 110 12.67 -20.19 -4.27
CA LYS A 110 12.79 -20.37 -2.82
C LYS A 110 13.61 -19.25 -2.19
N LYS A 111 14.53 -18.64 -2.94
CA LYS A 111 15.36 -17.53 -2.48
C LYS A 111 14.62 -16.19 -2.55
N THR A 112 14.74 -15.42 -1.48
CA THR A 112 14.18 -14.08 -1.39
C THR A 112 15.23 -13.12 -0.85
N ASP A 113 15.53 -12.06 -1.58
CA ASP A 113 16.37 -10.99 -1.10
C ASP A 113 15.59 -10.15 -0.07
N LYS A 114 16.05 -10.18 1.17
CA LYS A 114 15.42 -9.44 2.28
C LYS A 114 15.59 -7.93 2.16
N LYS A 115 16.65 -7.46 1.47
CA LYS A 115 16.94 -6.04 1.30
C LYS A 115 15.97 -5.41 0.28
N LEU A 116 15.60 -6.17 -0.74
CA LEU A 116 14.63 -5.74 -1.76
C LEU A 116 13.18 -5.96 -1.32
N CYS A 117 12.93 -6.84 -0.34
CA CYS A 117 11.57 -7.20 0.05
C CYS A 117 10.85 -6.06 0.78
N ILE A 118 9.78 -5.53 0.17
CA ILE A 118 8.91 -4.49 0.75
C ILE A 118 7.78 -5.03 1.62
N SER A 119 7.78 -6.32 1.95
CA SER A 119 6.77 -6.98 2.82
C SER A 119 5.31 -6.81 2.38
N CYS A 120 5.03 -6.69 1.08
CA CYS A 120 3.70 -6.47 0.53
C CYS A 120 2.78 -7.71 0.52
N MET A 121 3.28 -8.88 0.87
CA MET A 121 2.57 -10.17 0.92
C MET A 121 1.98 -10.65 -0.42
N ARG A 122 2.28 -10.00 -1.54
CA ARG A 122 1.75 -10.41 -2.85
C ARG A 122 2.17 -11.83 -3.23
N CYS A 123 3.41 -12.21 -2.93
CA CYS A 123 3.92 -13.56 -3.17
C CYS A 123 3.22 -14.64 -2.33
N VAL A 124 2.73 -14.30 -1.13
CA VAL A 124 1.93 -15.21 -0.29
C VAL A 124 0.56 -15.42 -0.92
N ARG A 125 -0.09 -14.34 -1.38
CA ARG A 125 -1.41 -14.41 -2.02
C ARG A 125 -1.38 -15.12 -3.37
N SER A 126 -0.31 -14.98 -4.16
CA SER A 126 -0.16 -15.60 -5.47
C SER A 126 0.23 -17.08 -5.43
N CYS A 127 0.62 -17.61 -4.26
CA CYS A 127 1.06 -18.99 -4.12
C CYS A 127 -0.13 -19.94 -3.99
N LYS A 128 -0.51 -20.62 -5.08
CA LYS A 128 -1.59 -21.62 -5.09
C LYS A 128 -1.33 -22.79 -4.12
N GLN A 129 -0.08 -23.18 -3.96
CA GLN A 129 0.36 -24.26 -3.07
C GLN A 129 0.46 -23.82 -1.60
N ARG A 130 0.20 -22.53 -1.29
CA ARG A 130 0.36 -21.95 0.06
C ARG A 130 1.76 -22.19 0.66
N ALA A 131 2.76 -22.46 -0.18
CA ALA A 131 4.13 -22.69 0.24
C ALA A 131 4.81 -21.43 0.80
N ARG A 132 4.31 -20.21 0.45
CA ARG A 132 4.83 -18.96 1.01
C ARG A 132 3.99 -18.50 2.18
N TYR A 133 4.67 -18.18 3.30
CA TYR A 133 4.00 -17.80 4.55
C TYR A 133 4.82 -16.80 5.37
N VAL A 134 4.16 -16.13 6.27
CA VAL A 134 4.79 -15.34 7.34
C VAL A 134 4.52 -16.04 8.66
N SER A 135 5.51 -16.06 9.55
CA SER A 135 5.35 -16.67 10.88
C SER A 135 4.14 -16.09 11.61
N THR A 136 3.23 -16.96 12.04
CA THR A 136 2.01 -16.59 12.77
C THR A 136 2.33 -15.77 14.02
N PHE A 137 3.41 -16.10 14.71
CA PHE A 137 3.86 -15.34 15.87
C PHE A 137 4.18 -13.87 15.52
N LYS A 138 4.95 -13.66 14.44
CA LYS A 138 5.28 -12.29 13.98
C LYS A 138 4.03 -11.53 13.50
N MET A 139 3.12 -12.22 12.83
CA MET A 139 1.86 -11.62 12.40
C MET A 139 1.01 -11.20 13.60
N ASN A 140 0.86 -12.06 14.60
CA ASN A 140 0.09 -11.77 15.81
C ASN A 140 0.69 -10.58 16.61
N GLN A 141 2.03 -10.50 16.70
CA GLN A 141 2.68 -9.36 17.34
C GLN A 141 2.41 -8.05 16.58
N LEU A 142 2.54 -8.07 15.25
CA LEU A 142 2.25 -6.90 14.42
C LEU A 142 0.77 -6.50 14.54
N GLU A 143 -0.14 -7.45 14.46
CA GLU A 143 -1.58 -7.21 14.58
C GLU A 143 -1.93 -6.57 15.93
N LYS A 144 -1.43 -7.13 17.04
CA LYS A 144 -1.61 -6.53 18.37
C LYS A 144 -1.09 -5.09 18.46
N LYS A 145 0.09 -4.82 17.88
CA LYS A 145 0.67 -3.48 17.86
C LYS A 145 -0.19 -2.52 17.04
N LEU A 146 -0.58 -2.92 15.84
CA LEU A 146 -1.33 -2.07 14.93
C LEU A 146 -2.76 -1.81 15.42
N THR A 147 -3.44 -2.81 16.00
CA THR A 147 -4.79 -2.65 16.57
C THR A 147 -4.83 -1.58 17.68
N LYS A 148 -3.73 -1.40 18.42
CA LYS A 148 -3.63 -0.33 19.43
C LYS A 148 -3.50 1.07 18.82
N ILE A 149 -2.97 1.17 17.61
CA ILE A 149 -2.63 2.44 16.96
C ILE A 149 -3.68 2.83 15.91
N CYS A 150 -4.20 1.84 15.19
CA CYS A 150 -5.12 2.06 14.09
C CYS A 150 -6.58 2.04 14.57
N LYS A 151 -7.28 3.13 14.33
CA LYS A 151 -8.75 3.17 14.50
C LYS A 151 -9.38 2.47 13.29
N THR A 152 -10.35 1.59 13.53
CA THR A 152 -11.00 0.79 12.47
C THR A 152 -11.94 1.63 11.61
N ASP A 153 -12.50 2.71 12.16
CA ASP A 153 -13.57 3.52 11.54
C ASP A 153 -13.05 4.88 11.02
N LYS A 154 -11.80 4.91 10.57
CA LYS A 154 -11.27 6.13 9.97
C LYS A 154 -12.01 6.44 8.66
N ALA A 155 -12.53 7.67 8.53
CA ALA A 155 -13.05 8.18 7.28
C ALA A 155 -11.93 8.51 6.28
N ALA A 156 -12.29 8.73 5.01
CA ALA A 156 -11.35 9.24 4.03
C ALA A 156 -10.94 10.69 4.37
N ASP A 157 -9.66 11.00 4.19
CA ASP A 157 -9.17 12.39 4.23
C ASP A 157 -9.14 12.93 2.79
N ILE A 158 -9.81 14.05 2.53
CA ILE A 158 -9.89 14.68 1.20
C ILE A 158 -9.33 16.10 1.29
N PHE A 159 -8.50 16.46 0.34
CA PHE A 159 -7.83 17.75 0.22
C PHE A 159 -8.09 18.32 -1.19
N MET A 160 -8.73 19.46 -1.26
CA MET A 160 -9.18 20.11 -2.50
C MET A 160 -8.81 21.58 -2.51
#